data_2f9904b521abd1ac91f33b0c0cf55c57
#
_entry.id   2f9904b521abd1ac91f33b0c0cf55c57
#
_cell.length_a   1.000
_cell.length_b   1.000
_cell.length_c   1.000
_cell.angle_alpha   90.00
_cell.angle_beta   90.00
_cell.angle_gamma   90.00
#
_symmetry.space_group_name_H-M   'P 1'
#
loop_
_entity.id
_entity.type
_entity.pdbx_description
1 polymer ?
#
loop_
_entity_poly.entity_id
_entity_poly.type
_entity_poly.pdbx_seq_one_letter_code
_entity_poly.pdbx_strand_id
1 'polypeptide(L)'
;FENEYMIGAQGPDFLFFYYPFTKNKVKDEGERIHHEAARLLFEPGMAAMACRRASDQEIDHILSLGAAVEQAALSGQSRLEADRAFHQAIIAASRNVFLSRLLPAINCAATESARMQRAEDMLTEYTLQDHALLMKFLKVRDADGARQAMDLHLRRTMLCLNLHEEGDPWDHS
;
A
#
# COMPACT_ATOMS: atom_id res chain seq x y z
N PHE A 1 26.72 24.36 -4.24
CA PHE A 1 25.65 23.33 -4.17
C PHE A 1 24.80 23.51 -5.40
N GLU A 2 25.16 22.84 -6.47
CA GLU A 2 24.43 22.88 -7.73
C GLU A 2 23.16 22.07 -7.60
N ASN A 3 22.07 22.72 -7.99
CA ASN A 3 20.70 22.24 -7.95
C ASN A 3 20.48 21.12 -9.00
N GLU A 4 20.84 19.90 -8.68
CA GLU A 4 20.46 18.72 -9.48
C GLU A 4 18.94 18.46 -9.53
N TYR A 5 18.15 19.32 -8.86
CA TYR A 5 16.70 19.20 -8.75
C TYR A 5 15.93 19.79 -9.93
N MET A 6 16.61 20.35 -10.92
CA MET A 6 15.98 21.12 -12.00
C MET A 6 15.89 20.39 -13.34
N ILE A 7 16.12 19.09 -13.40
CA ILE A 7 16.06 18.35 -14.66
C ILE A 7 14.88 17.37 -14.65
N GLY A 8 13.73 17.89 -14.94
CA GLY A 8 12.53 17.09 -15.18
C GLY A 8 11.33 18.01 -15.38
N ALA A 9 10.92 18.18 -16.59
CA ALA A 9 9.99 19.20 -17.09
C ALA A 9 8.53 19.04 -16.64
N GLN A 10 8.26 18.86 -15.35
CA GLN A 10 6.90 18.78 -14.82
C GLN A 10 6.83 19.46 -13.43
N GLY A 11 7.03 20.76 -13.36
CA GLY A 11 6.76 21.60 -12.20
C GLY A 11 7.76 21.48 -11.04
N PRO A 12 8.48 22.56 -10.68
CA PRO A 12 9.57 22.53 -9.71
C PRO A 12 9.14 22.19 -8.28
N ASP A 13 7.91 22.49 -7.89
CA ASP A 13 7.47 22.37 -6.51
C ASP A 13 7.13 20.91 -6.11
N PHE A 14 6.75 20.08 -7.08
CA PHE A 14 6.39 18.69 -6.82
C PHE A 14 7.62 17.81 -6.55
N LEU A 15 8.71 18.03 -7.27
CA LEU A 15 9.97 17.30 -7.09
C LEU A 15 10.61 17.55 -5.72
N PHE A 16 10.40 18.74 -5.15
CA PHE A 16 10.97 19.10 -3.86
C PHE A 16 10.40 18.27 -2.70
N PHE A 17 9.11 17.89 -2.78
CA PHE A 17 8.48 17.00 -1.80
C PHE A 17 8.66 15.52 -2.13
N TYR A 18 8.77 15.16 -3.40
CA TYR A 18 8.79 13.77 -3.83
C TYR A 18 10.18 13.11 -3.68
N TYR A 19 11.24 13.84 -3.96
CA TYR A 19 12.60 13.30 -4.00
C TYR A 19 13.16 12.79 -2.65
N PRO A 20 12.94 13.47 -1.52
CA PRO A 20 13.35 12.94 -0.22
C PRO A 20 12.66 11.62 0.15
N PHE A 21 11.38 11.46 -0.23
CA PHE A 21 10.59 10.28 0.07
C PHE A 21 10.97 9.06 -0.79
N THR A 22 11.44 9.27 -2.01
CA THR A 22 11.79 8.16 -2.91
C THR A 22 13.17 7.57 -2.69
N LYS A 23 14.11 8.34 -2.14
CA LYS A 23 15.50 7.90 -1.87
C LYS A 23 15.72 7.38 -0.45
N ASN A 24 14.88 7.73 0.49
CA ASN A 24 15.02 7.25 1.86
C ASN A 24 14.28 5.91 2.00
N LYS A 25 15.05 4.84 2.12
CA LYS A 25 14.52 3.59 2.68
C LYS A 25 14.09 3.90 4.12
N VAL A 26 12.92 3.42 4.53
CA VAL A 26 12.51 3.44 5.94
C VAL A 26 13.63 2.82 6.77
N LYS A 27 14.24 3.62 7.62
CA LYS A 27 15.49 3.26 8.29
C LYS A 27 15.26 2.64 9.66
N ASP A 28 14.12 2.92 10.27
CA ASP A 28 13.81 2.47 11.61
C ASP A 28 12.32 2.14 11.77
N GLU A 29 11.97 1.66 12.95
CA GLU A 29 10.62 1.23 13.31
C GLU A 29 9.63 2.41 13.35
N GLY A 30 10.06 3.58 13.80
CA GLY A 30 9.24 4.79 13.84
C GLY A 30 8.83 5.25 12.44
N GLU A 31 9.76 5.26 11.49
CA GLU A 31 9.44 5.59 10.09
C GLU A 31 8.43 4.58 9.48
N ARG A 32 8.50 3.31 9.88
CA ARG A 32 7.55 2.27 9.43
C ARG A 32 6.15 2.48 9.99
N ILE A 33 6.02 2.85 11.25
CA ILE A 33 4.72 3.20 11.87
C ILE A 33 4.08 4.33 11.08
N HIS A 34 4.79 5.41 10.84
CA HIS A 34 4.26 6.55 10.09
C HIS A 34 3.90 6.19 8.64
N HIS A 35 4.65 5.29 8.02
CA HIS A 35 4.36 4.80 6.68
C HIS A 35 3.04 4.02 6.65
N GLU A 36 2.87 3.03 7.52
CA GLU A 36 1.65 2.22 7.57
C GLU A 36 0.44 3.05 8.02
N ALA A 37 0.62 3.99 8.95
CA ALA A 37 -0.42 4.93 9.35
C ALA A 37 -0.88 5.81 8.17
N ALA A 38 0.05 6.29 7.33
CA ALA A 38 -0.30 7.04 6.12
C ALA A 38 -1.08 6.17 5.12
N ARG A 39 -0.69 4.92 4.92
CA ARG A 39 -1.44 3.97 4.09
C ARG A 39 -2.86 3.77 4.61
N LEU A 40 -3.00 3.51 5.89
CA LEU A 40 -4.29 3.31 6.55
C LEU A 40 -5.21 4.54 6.42
N LEU A 41 -4.64 5.74 6.44
CA LEU A 41 -5.40 6.97 6.29
C LEU A 41 -5.98 7.14 4.87
N PHE A 42 -5.26 6.74 3.82
CA PHE A 42 -5.63 7.05 2.44
C PHE A 42 -6.12 5.85 1.61
N GLU A 43 -5.50 4.69 1.73
CA GLU A 43 -5.77 3.55 0.82
C GLU A 43 -7.19 2.99 0.92
N PRO A 44 -7.86 2.91 2.09
CA PRO A 44 -9.25 2.48 2.17
C PRO A 44 -10.19 3.35 1.32
N GLY A 45 -10.00 4.68 1.39
CA GLY A 45 -10.72 5.62 0.55
C GLY A 45 -10.44 5.45 -0.94
N MET A 46 -9.17 5.14 -1.29
CA MET A 46 -8.77 4.90 -2.67
C MET A 46 -9.40 3.61 -3.23
N ALA A 47 -9.48 2.54 -2.44
CA ALA A 47 -10.16 1.30 -2.82
C ALA A 47 -11.64 1.54 -3.13
N ALA A 48 -12.34 2.29 -2.28
CA ALA A 48 -13.72 2.68 -2.53
C ALA A 48 -13.88 3.52 -3.81
N MET A 49 -12.95 4.44 -4.06
CA MET A 49 -12.97 5.25 -5.28
C MET A 49 -12.67 4.42 -6.52
N ALA A 50 -11.74 3.48 -6.46
CA ALA A 50 -11.44 2.53 -7.53
C ALA A 50 -12.69 1.73 -7.91
N CYS A 51 -13.43 1.18 -6.94
CA CYS A 51 -14.71 0.51 -7.19
C CYS A 51 -15.68 1.33 -8.05
N ARG A 52 -15.75 2.64 -7.80
CA ARG A 52 -16.70 3.54 -8.48
C ARG A 52 -16.21 4.05 -9.83
N ARG A 53 -14.89 4.14 -10.04
CA ARG A 53 -14.28 4.91 -11.14
C ARG A 53 -13.50 4.06 -12.13
N ALA A 54 -12.99 2.93 -11.70
CA ALA A 54 -12.21 2.06 -12.56
C ALA A 54 -13.05 1.48 -13.69
N SER A 55 -12.46 1.38 -14.88
CA SER A 55 -13.03 0.60 -15.98
C SER A 55 -12.97 -0.90 -15.64
N ASP A 56 -13.69 -1.73 -16.39
CA ASP A 56 -13.64 -3.18 -16.21
C ASP A 56 -12.24 -3.72 -16.50
N GLN A 57 -11.54 -3.17 -17.48
CA GLN A 57 -10.16 -3.54 -17.79
C GLN A 57 -9.20 -3.21 -16.63
N GLU A 58 -9.39 -2.06 -15.97
CA GLU A 58 -8.58 -1.70 -14.80
C GLU A 58 -8.87 -2.63 -13.61
N ILE A 59 -10.12 -3.02 -13.39
CA ILE A 59 -10.45 -4.03 -12.38
C ILE A 59 -9.82 -5.38 -12.73
N ASP A 60 -9.94 -5.86 -13.96
CA ASP A 60 -9.32 -7.12 -14.38
C ASP A 60 -7.80 -7.09 -14.19
N HIS A 61 -7.17 -5.95 -14.47
CA HIS A 61 -5.75 -5.75 -14.22
C HIS A 61 -5.42 -5.84 -12.72
N ILE A 62 -6.18 -5.15 -11.86
CA ILE A 62 -6.00 -5.23 -10.40
C ILE A 62 -6.15 -6.68 -9.92
N LEU A 63 -7.17 -7.40 -10.39
CA LEU A 63 -7.39 -8.80 -10.02
C LEU A 63 -6.22 -9.68 -10.45
N SER A 64 -5.64 -9.44 -11.63
CA SER A 64 -4.46 -10.18 -12.11
C SER A 64 -3.22 -9.93 -11.23
N LEU A 65 -3.02 -8.70 -10.75
CA LEU A 65 -1.94 -8.37 -9.83
C LEU A 65 -2.15 -9.00 -8.45
N GLY A 66 -3.38 -9.04 -7.94
CA GLY A 66 -3.72 -9.74 -6.70
C GLY A 66 -3.42 -11.25 -6.80
N ALA A 67 -3.76 -11.88 -7.94
CA ALA A 67 -3.39 -13.28 -8.21
C ALA A 67 -1.86 -13.48 -8.26
N ALA A 68 -1.10 -12.50 -8.76
CA ALA A 68 0.36 -12.56 -8.75
C ALA A 68 0.95 -12.52 -7.33
N VAL A 69 0.33 -11.80 -6.38
CA VAL A 69 0.72 -11.85 -4.95
C VAL A 69 0.55 -13.26 -4.38
N GLU A 70 -0.60 -13.89 -4.64
CA GLU A 70 -0.87 -15.26 -4.20
C GLU A 70 0.13 -16.24 -4.81
N GLN A 71 0.39 -16.13 -6.11
CA GLN A 71 1.35 -17.00 -6.81
C GLN A 71 2.76 -16.86 -6.25
N ALA A 72 3.23 -15.65 -5.95
CA ALA A 72 4.53 -15.40 -5.34
C ALA A 72 4.61 -16.07 -3.96
N ALA A 73 3.59 -15.90 -3.12
CA ALA A 73 3.52 -16.51 -1.80
C ALA A 73 3.55 -18.05 -1.87
N LEU A 74 2.74 -18.66 -2.73
CA LEU A 74 2.65 -20.11 -2.89
C LEU A 74 3.94 -20.73 -3.45
N SER A 75 4.70 -19.98 -4.24
CA SER A 75 5.99 -20.42 -4.80
C SER A 75 7.18 -20.20 -3.86
N GLY A 76 6.95 -19.64 -2.67
CA GLY A 76 8.02 -19.30 -1.72
C GLY A 76 8.90 -18.14 -2.17
N GLN A 77 8.42 -17.34 -3.12
CA GLN A 77 9.09 -16.12 -3.58
C GLN A 77 8.64 -14.92 -2.75
N SER A 78 9.49 -13.89 -2.71
CA SER A 78 9.08 -12.62 -2.09
C SER A 78 7.87 -12.04 -2.82
N ARG A 79 6.78 -11.81 -2.09
CA ARG A 79 5.55 -11.19 -2.61
C ARG A 79 5.60 -9.65 -2.65
N LEU A 80 6.64 -9.05 -2.08
CA LEU A 80 6.72 -7.60 -1.84
C LEU A 80 6.48 -6.75 -3.09
N GLU A 81 7.11 -7.08 -4.20
CA GLU A 81 6.94 -6.32 -5.44
C GLU A 81 5.55 -6.52 -6.08
N ALA A 82 5.01 -7.74 -6.00
CA ALA A 82 3.65 -8.03 -6.47
C ALA A 82 2.60 -7.30 -5.61
N ASP A 83 2.77 -7.33 -4.29
CA ASP A 83 1.94 -6.61 -3.32
C ASP A 83 1.94 -5.10 -3.58
N ARG A 84 3.12 -4.52 -3.77
CA ARG A 84 3.27 -3.11 -4.14
C ARG A 84 2.55 -2.78 -5.45
N ALA A 85 2.72 -3.60 -6.48
CA ALA A 85 2.07 -3.39 -7.76
C ALA A 85 0.53 -3.45 -7.64
N PHE A 86 0.01 -4.38 -6.83
CA PHE A 86 -1.42 -4.50 -6.55
C PHE A 86 -1.99 -3.23 -5.91
N HIS A 87 -1.38 -2.75 -4.83
CA HIS A 87 -1.80 -1.52 -4.16
C HIS A 87 -1.70 -0.29 -5.08
N GLN A 88 -0.61 -0.16 -5.84
CA GLN A 88 -0.44 0.94 -6.79
C GLN A 88 -1.49 0.95 -7.89
N ALA A 89 -1.90 -0.21 -8.40
CA ALA A 89 -2.96 -0.31 -9.40
C ALA A 89 -4.32 0.16 -8.84
N ILE A 90 -4.66 -0.19 -7.60
CA ILE A 90 -5.88 0.30 -6.92
C ILE A 90 -5.83 1.83 -6.78
N ILE A 91 -4.69 2.36 -6.33
CA ILE A 91 -4.48 3.80 -6.17
C ILE A 91 -4.66 4.52 -7.51
N ALA A 92 -4.05 4.03 -8.57
CA ALA A 92 -4.17 4.60 -9.91
C ALA A 92 -5.62 4.58 -10.42
N ALA A 93 -6.31 3.45 -10.25
CA ALA A 93 -7.70 3.26 -10.65
C ALA A 93 -8.70 4.13 -9.88
N SER A 94 -8.34 4.63 -8.71
CA SER A 94 -9.14 5.61 -7.95
C SER A 94 -9.33 6.93 -8.70
N ARG A 95 -8.46 7.22 -9.68
CA ARG A 95 -8.41 8.48 -10.45
C ARG A 95 -8.29 9.73 -9.59
N ASN A 96 -7.73 9.60 -8.40
CA ASN A 96 -7.33 10.74 -7.59
C ASN A 96 -5.89 11.12 -7.96
N VAL A 97 -5.75 12.07 -8.90
CA VAL A 97 -4.45 12.48 -9.47
C VAL A 97 -3.48 12.95 -8.39
N PHE A 98 -3.96 13.61 -7.34
CA PHE A 98 -3.11 14.09 -6.25
C PHE A 98 -2.54 12.93 -5.43
N LEU A 99 -3.41 12.06 -4.90
CA LEU A 99 -2.98 10.92 -4.10
C LEU A 99 -2.23 9.87 -4.92
N SER A 100 -2.58 9.67 -6.19
CA SER A 100 -1.83 8.78 -7.09
C SER A 100 -0.37 9.21 -7.30
N ARG A 101 -0.06 10.50 -7.12
CA ARG A 101 1.31 11.00 -7.18
C ARG A 101 2.03 10.93 -5.82
N LEU A 102 1.31 11.06 -4.73
CA LEU A 102 1.87 11.08 -3.38
C LEU A 102 2.14 9.68 -2.83
N LEU A 103 1.17 8.78 -2.95
CA LEU A 103 1.22 7.46 -2.32
C LEU A 103 2.30 6.50 -2.86
N PRO A 104 2.71 6.52 -4.15
CA PRO A 104 3.88 5.75 -4.58
C PRO A 104 5.17 6.10 -3.84
N ALA A 105 5.32 7.36 -3.42
CA ALA A 105 6.45 7.78 -2.59
C ALA A 105 6.37 7.17 -1.18
N ILE A 106 5.19 7.11 -0.62
CA ILE A 106 4.93 6.47 0.67
C ILE A 106 5.21 4.96 0.55
N ASN A 107 4.69 4.29 -0.47
CA ASN A 107 4.82 2.84 -0.66
C ASN A 107 6.25 2.37 -1.06
N CYS A 108 7.15 3.27 -1.43
CA CYS A 108 8.53 2.93 -1.77
C CYS A 108 9.43 2.71 -0.55
N ALA A 109 8.94 3.04 0.64
CA ALA A 109 9.74 3.08 1.86
C ALA A 109 9.84 1.74 2.62
N ALA A 110 9.11 0.69 2.23
CA ALA A 110 9.15 -0.61 2.91
C ALA A 110 10.51 -1.30 2.69
N THR A 111 11.28 -1.46 3.73
CA THR A 111 12.56 -2.17 3.72
C THR A 111 12.50 -3.49 4.48
N GLU A 112 13.12 -4.50 3.89
CA GLU A 112 13.46 -5.76 4.54
C GLU A 112 14.24 -5.52 5.84
N SER A 113 13.73 -6.01 6.96
CA SER A 113 14.54 -6.21 8.15
C SER A 113 14.43 -7.68 8.59
N ALA A 114 15.55 -8.22 9.06
CA ALA A 114 15.70 -9.64 9.46
C ALA A 114 14.78 -10.10 10.62
N ARG A 115 14.04 -9.19 11.27
CA ARG A 115 12.98 -9.52 12.25
C ARG A 115 11.68 -10.01 11.61
N MET A 116 11.54 -9.86 10.28
CA MET A 116 10.30 -10.17 9.55
C MET A 116 10.01 -11.66 9.38
N GLN A 117 10.99 -12.54 9.51
CA GLN A 117 10.84 -13.94 9.12
C GLN A 117 9.73 -14.70 9.87
N ARG A 118 9.52 -14.43 11.17
CA ARG A 118 8.42 -15.04 11.93
C ARG A 118 7.08 -14.35 11.78
N ALA A 119 7.09 -13.04 11.55
CA ALA A 119 5.91 -12.26 11.22
C ALA A 119 5.46 -12.52 9.78
N GLU A 120 6.37 -12.96 8.90
CA GLU A 120 6.16 -13.12 7.48
C GLU A 120 5.15 -14.22 7.15
N ASP A 121 5.14 -15.35 7.87
CA ASP A 121 4.20 -16.44 7.64
C ASP A 121 2.76 -16.01 8.00
N MET A 122 2.56 -15.45 9.20
CA MET A 122 1.25 -14.94 9.64
C MET A 122 0.79 -13.76 8.76
N LEU A 123 1.70 -12.84 8.47
CA LEU A 123 1.43 -11.69 7.61
C LEU A 123 1.06 -12.14 6.19
N THR A 124 1.71 -13.18 5.67
CA THR A 124 1.41 -13.74 4.35
C THR A 124 0.00 -14.34 4.34
N GLU A 125 -0.35 -15.16 5.32
CA GLU A 125 -1.68 -15.75 5.40
C GLU A 125 -2.79 -14.68 5.45
N TYR A 126 -2.65 -13.68 6.33
CA TYR A 126 -3.62 -12.58 6.41
C TYR A 126 -3.65 -11.75 5.14
N THR A 127 -2.50 -11.44 4.54
CA THR A 127 -2.45 -10.72 3.27
C THR A 127 -3.26 -11.43 2.19
N LEU A 128 -3.09 -12.74 2.03
CA LEU A 128 -3.81 -13.50 1.01
C LEU A 128 -5.32 -13.52 1.26
N GLN A 129 -5.74 -13.72 2.52
CA GLN A 129 -7.15 -13.69 2.89
C GLN A 129 -7.80 -12.31 2.63
N ASP A 130 -7.13 -11.25 3.06
CA ASP A 130 -7.63 -9.89 2.96
C ASP A 130 -7.63 -9.40 1.52
N HIS A 131 -6.60 -9.73 0.72
CA HIS A 131 -6.56 -9.44 -0.71
C HIS A 131 -7.67 -10.18 -1.47
N ALA A 132 -7.92 -11.45 -1.15
CA ALA A 132 -9.01 -12.21 -1.76
C ALA A 132 -10.38 -11.54 -1.48
N LEU A 133 -10.58 -11.06 -0.24
CA LEU A 133 -11.80 -10.35 0.13
C LEU A 133 -11.91 -9.00 -0.60
N LEU A 134 -10.84 -8.22 -0.64
CA LEU A 134 -10.77 -6.95 -1.35
C LEU A 134 -11.05 -7.11 -2.84
N MET A 135 -10.41 -8.09 -3.49
CA MET A 135 -10.63 -8.42 -4.91
C MET A 135 -12.09 -8.79 -5.19
N LYS A 136 -12.73 -9.52 -4.28
CA LYS A 136 -14.16 -9.87 -4.40
C LYS A 136 -15.03 -8.63 -4.40
N PHE A 137 -14.80 -7.68 -3.49
CA PHE A 137 -15.55 -6.42 -3.45
C PHE A 137 -15.28 -5.52 -4.66
N LEU A 138 -14.03 -5.45 -5.11
CA LEU A 138 -13.65 -4.71 -6.32
C LEU A 138 -14.37 -5.28 -7.54
N LYS A 139 -14.42 -6.61 -7.68
CA LYS A 139 -15.09 -7.30 -8.80
C LYS A 139 -16.60 -7.03 -8.86
N VAL A 140 -17.25 -7.01 -7.70
CA VAL A 140 -18.71 -6.75 -7.64
C VAL A 140 -19.05 -5.27 -7.49
N ARG A 141 -18.04 -4.38 -7.53
CA ARG A 141 -18.20 -2.93 -7.41
C ARG A 141 -18.80 -2.47 -6.08
N ASP A 142 -18.60 -3.23 -5.01
CA ASP A 142 -18.99 -2.85 -3.65
C ASP A 142 -17.91 -1.93 -3.04
N ALA A 143 -18.17 -0.63 -3.11
CA ALA A 143 -17.21 0.37 -2.67
C ALA A 143 -17.04 0.41 -1.14
N ASP A 144 -18.08 0.13 -0.38
CA ASP A 144 -18.01 0.12 1.08
C ASP A 144 -17.32 -1.14 1.59
N GLY A 145 -17.62 -2.29 0.96
CA GLY A 145 -16.92 -3.55 1.22
C GLY A 145 -15.43 -3.45 0.89
N ALA A 146 -15.07 -2.86 -0.25
CA ALA A 146 -13.66 -2.67 -0.63
C ALA A 146 -12.91 -1.76 0.33
N ARG A 147 -13.55 -0.68 0.83
CA ARG A 147 -12.97 0.19 1.84
C ARG A 147 -12.69 -0.56 3.14
N GLN A 148 -13.67 -1.32 3.62
CA GLN A 148 -13.53 -2.09 4.87
C GLN A 148 -12.48 -3.19 4.76
N ALA A 149 -12.42 -3.88 3.61
CA ALA A 149 -11.41 -4.91 3.38
C ALA A 149 -9.99 -4.33 3.35
N MET A 150 -9.79 -3.18 2.72
CA MET A 150 -8.50 -2.49 2.70
C MET A 150 -8.12 -1.99 4.10
N ASP A 151 -9.05 -1.40 4.86
CA ASP A 151 -8.82 -0.97 6.24
C ASP A 151 -8.40 -2.15 7.13
N LEU A 152 -9.13 -3.27 7.05
CA LEU A 152 -8.81 -4.48 7.79
C LEU A 152 -7.41 -5.02 7.43
N HIS A 153 -7.09 -5.09 6.15
CA HIS A 153 -5.78 -5.53 5.65
C HIS A 153 -4.64 -4.73 6.26
N LEU A 154 -4.74 -3.40 6.21
CA LEU A 154 -3.67 -2.52 6.71
C LEU A 154 -3.53 -2.59 8.25
N ARG A 155 -4.65 -2.65 8.98
CA ARG A 155 -4.63 -2.85 10.44
C ARG A 155 -3.99 -4.17 10.83
N ARG A 156 -4.31 -5.27 10.14
CA ARG A 156 -3.67 -6.57 10.37
C ARG A 156 -2.18 -6.53 10.06
N THR A 157 -1.79 -5.82 9.01
CA THR A 157 -0.37 -5.60 8.68
C THR A 157 0.34 -4.91 9.84
N MET A 158 -0.22 -3.82 10.38
CA MET A 158 0.36 -3.12 11.54
C MET A 158 0.45 -4.03 12.77
N LEU A 159 -0.60 -4.79 13.08
CA LEU A 159 -0.60 -5.74 14.20
C LEU A 159 0.47 -6.82 14.05
N CYS A 160 0.59 -7.44 12.87
CA CYS A 160 1.61 -8.48 12.62
C CYS A 160 3.03 -7.95 12.73
N LEU A 161 3.23 -6.69 12.38
CA LEU A 161 4.53 -6.01 12.45
C LEU A 161 4.80 -5.40 13.83
N ASN A 162 3.85 -5.52 14.80
CA ASN A 162 3.90 -4.88 16.11
C ASN A 162 4.14 -3.36 16.03
N LEU A 163 3.53 -2.73 15.04
CA LEU A 163 3.62 -1.28 14.82
C LEU A 163 2.49 -0.60 15.61
N HIS A 164 2.80 -0.11 16.79
CA HIS A 164 1.90 0.69 17.61
C HIS A 164 2.55 2.04 17.89
N GLU A 165 1.80 3.12 17.70
CA GLU A 165 2.25 4.44 18.18
C GLU A 165 2.12 4.47 19.70
N GLU A 166 3.18 4.87 20.41
CA GLU A 166 3.08 5.15 21.84
C GLU A 166 2.06 6.27 22.05
N GLY A 167 0.97 5.95 22.74
CA GLY A 167 -0.14 6.89 22.98
C GLY A 167 -1.20 6.89 21.89
N ASP A 168 -1.26 5.87 21.04
CA ASP A 168 -2.36 5.65 20.10
C ASP A 168 -3.69 5.69 20.85
N PRO A 169 -4.64 6.60 20.52
CA PRO A 169 -5.95 6.68 21.14
C PRO A 169 -6.79 5.41 20.97
N TRP A 170 -6.32 4.43 20.18
CA TRP A 170 -6.93 3.12 19.96
C TRP A 170 -6.24 1.99 20.73
N ASP A 171 -5.15 2.30 21.48
CA ASP A 171 -4.54 1.35 22.41
C ASP A 171 -5.45 1.19 23.64
N HIS A 172 -6.26 0.15 23.62
CA HIS A 172 -7.14 -0.26 24.71
C HIS A 172 -6.54 -1.42 25.52
N SER A 173 -5.20 -1.50 25.64
CA SER A 173 -4.52 -2.50 26.47
C SER A 173 -4.74 -2.29 27.97
#